data_933347801d5aae58db64e36f2d5475f0
#
_entry.id   933347801d5aae58db64e36f2d5475f0
#
_cell.length_a   1.000
_cell.length_b   1.000
_cell.length_c   1.000
_cell.angle_alpha   90.00
_cell.angle_beta   90.00
_cell.angle_gamma   90.00
#
_symmetry.space_group_name_H-M   'P 1'
#
loop_
_entity.id
_entity.type
_entity.pdbx_description
1 polymer ?
#
loop_
_entity_poly.entity_id
_entity_poly.type
_entity_poly.pdbx_seq_one_letter_code
_entity_poly.pdbx_strand_id
1 'polypeptide(L)'
;MKDNIANHLTAHRQKRGFSAAELAQRTGISRQTIYAIESGSYVPNTAVALRLARTLEVNVEDLFSLPSDAPAAPLPSEQVTLLPHPDTPRAGDPMQLCRVDRRTIASSPSPVPWYLPTADAVLVGDVDAPARTGKAGNGTVQLFHGEYDLANRILVAGCDPGISVLARHVLRAGVELVVAQRNSTQALTLLKQGVVHVAGTHLRDEASGESNLPAIHRLFARNSVAVVSLAVWEEGLVLAPGNPKSIHSVADFARRDVSIVNREPGAGSRLLLDSHLDRLGLAGQKVRGYDRLAGGHLPAAWQVRTGDADCCIATRAAARVFGLDFIPLASERYDLAIRRQHLDYPPVQTLLDTLNRASFRRELEGLGGYDTSAAGRRLL
;
A
#
# COMPACT_ATOMS: atom_id res chain seq x y z
N MET A 1 -27.71 -38.23 -16.21
CA MET A 1 -26.27 -37.95 -16.09
C MET A 1 -25.92 -38.08 -14.62
N LYS A 2 -24.96 -38.91 -14.23
CA LYS A 2 -24.43 -38.89 -12.86
C LYS A 2 -23.57 -37.64 -12.77
N ASP A 3 -24.02 -36.66 -11.99
CA ASP A 3 -23.20 -35.51 -11.67
C ASP A 3 -21.93 -36.02 -10.96
N ASN A 4 -20.79 -35.94 -11.64
CA ASN A 4 -19.53 -36.43 -11.11
C ASN A 4 -18.98 -35.35 -10.16
N ILE A 5 -19.36 -35.41 -8.89
CA ILE A 5 -18.92 -34.47 -7.87
C ILE A 5 -17.60 -34.99 -7.29
N ALA A 6 -16.56 -34.16 -7.33
CA ALA A 6 -15.33 -34.40 -6.60
C ALA A 6 -15.59 -34.30 -5.10
N ASN A 7 -15.12 -35.28 -4.33
CA ASN A 7 -15.46 -35.44 -2.92
C ASN A 7 -14.18 -35.54 -2.08
N HIS A 8 -14.03 -34.59 -1.17
CA HIS A 8 -12.87 -34.48 -0.29
C HIS A 8 -13.21 -34.74 1.19
N LEU A 9 -14.43 -35.24 1.49
CA LEU A 9 -14.93 -35.44 2.86
C LEU A 9 -13.98 -36.31 3.70
N THR A 10 -13.47 -37.43 3.15
CA THR A 10 -12.53 -38.30 3.86
C THR A 10 -11.29 -37.56 4.33
N ALA A 11 -10.67 -36.78 3.44
CA ALA A 11 -9.45 -36.01 3.75
C ALA A 11 -9.68 -34.99 4.87
N HIS A 12 -10.76 -34.22 4.79
CA HIS A 12 -11.10 -33.23 5.82
C HIS A 12 -11.47 -33.87 7.15
N ARG A 13 -12.22 -34.98 7.16
CA ARG A 13 -12.53 -35.74 8.36
C ARG A 13 -11.26 -36.25 9.06
N GLN A 14 -10.37 -36.88 8.31
CA GLN A 14 -9.10 -37.39 8.84
C GLN A 14 -8.20 -36.27 9.37
N LYS A 15 -8.13 -35.15 8.66
CA LYS A 15 -7.37 -33.97 9.09
C LYS A 15 -7.86 -33.42 10.45
N ARG A 16 -9.18 -33.55 10.74
CA ARG A 16 -9.78 -33.18 12.03
C ARG A 16 -9.69 -34.29 13.07
N GLY A 17 -9.16 -35.46 12.74
CA GLY A 17 -9.04 -36.59 13.65
C GLY A 17 -10.37 -37.30 13.95
N PHE A 18 -11.44 -37.07 13.17
CA PHE A 18 -12.73 -37.68 13.42
C PHE A 18 -12.83 -39.06 12.79
N SER A 19 -13.33 -40.03 13.53
CA SER A 19 -13.85 -41.27 12.97
C SER A 19 -15.15 -41.00 12.21
N ALA A 20 -15.52 -41.92 11.27
CA ALA A 20 -16.80 -41.79 10.57
C ALA A 20 -18.02 -41.87 11.53
N ALA A 21 -17.87 -42.58 12.63
CA ALA A 21 -18.91 -42.64 13.67
C ALA A 21 -19.09 -41.32 14.43
N GLU A 22 -17.97 -40.65 14.80
CA GLU A 22 -17.99 -39.33 15.45
C GLU A 22 -18.56 -38.26 14.52
N LEU A 23 -18.16 -38.25 13.26
CA LEU A 23 -18.70 -37.27 12.29
C LEU A 23 -20.21 -37.50 12.11
N ALA A 24 -20.65 -38.77 12.00
CA ALA A 24 -22.07 -39.12 11.90
C ALA A 24 -22.89 -38.62 13.11
N GLN A 25 -22.36 -38.83 14.32
CA GLN A 25 -22.99 -38.35 15.55
C GLN A 25 -23.11 -36.83 15.60
N ARG A 26 -22.01 -36.11 15.26
CA ARG A 26 -21.97 -34.64 15.30
C ARG A 26 -22.86 -33.98 14.26
N THR A 27 -23.04 -34.61 13.10
CA THR A 27 -23.84 -34.10 12.00
C THR A 27 -25.29 -34.57 11.99
N GLY A 28 -25.64 -35.55 12.88
CA GLY A 28 -27.01 -36.09 12.99
C GLY A 28 -27.40 -36.91 11.74
N ILE A 29 -26.45 -37.62 11.11
CA ILE A 29 -26.69 -38.51 10.00
C ILE A 29 -26.13 -39.94 10.31
N SER A 30 -26.52 -40.94 9.54
CA SER A 30 -26.06 -42.32 9.84
C SER A 30 -24.60 -42.52 9.41
N ARG A 31 -23.89 -43.40 10.12
CA ARG A 31 -22.51 -43.80 9.71
C ARG A 31 -22.47 -44.38 8.27
N GLN A 32 -23.53 -45.10 7.88
CA GLN A 32 -23.66 -45.59 6.52
C GLN A 32 -23.76 -44.48 5.50
N THR A 33 -24.48 -43.39 5.84
CA THR A 33 -24.56 -42.18 4.99
C THR A 33 -23.20 -41.53 4.83
N ILE A 34 -22.37 -41.42 5.91
CA ILE A 34 -20.99 -40.90 5.80
C ILE A 34 -20.19 -41.75 4.80
N TYR A 35 -20.20 -43.06 4.95
CA TYR A 35 -19.48 -43.94 4.01
C TYR A 35 -19.99 -43.85 2.56
N ALA A 36 -21.31 -43.75 2.37
CA ALA A 36 -21.90 -43.58 1.05
C ALA A 36 -21.50 -42.25 0.40
N ILE A 37 -21.38 -41.19 1.20
CA ILE A 37 -20.85 -39.88 0.72
C ILE A 37 -19.36 -40.05 0.38
N GLU A 38 -18.56 -40.57 1.32
CA GLU A 38 -17.11 -40.74 1.13
C GLU A 38 -16.73 -41.58 -0.06
N SER A 39 -17.54 -42.62 -0.39
CA SER A 39 -17.34 -43.46 -1.56
C SER A 39 -17.89 -42.85 -2.85
N GLY A 40 -18.54 -41.69 -2.81
CA GLY A 40 -19.19 -41.08 -3.97
C GLY A 40 -20.46 -41.82 -4.46
N SER A 41 -20.95 -42.80 -3.70
CA SER A 41 -22.18 -43.51 -4.04
C SER A 41 -23.47 -42.74 -3.68
N TYR A 42 -23.34 -41.71 -2.88
CA TYR A 42 -24.42 -40.80 -2.50
C TYR A 42 -23.96 -39.34 -2.46
N VAL A 43 -24.68 -38.47 -3.13
CA VAL A 43 -24.47 -37.03 -3.12
C VAL A 43 -25.34 -36.42 -2.03
N PRO A 44 -24.76 -35.76 -1.01
CA PRO A 44 -25.55 -35.18 0.06
C PRO A 44 -26.42 -34.03 -0.45
N ASN A 45 -27.61 -33.89 0.12
CA ASN A 45 -28.42 -32.70 -0.10
C ASN A 45 -27.76 -31.47 0.60
N THR A 46 -28.19 -30.27 0.22
CA THR A 46 -27.63 -29.01 0.73
C THR A 46 -27.61 -28.94 2.26
N ALA A 47 -28.65 -29.42 2.95
CA ALA A 47 -28.70 -29.37 4.41
C ALA A 47 -27.65 -30.29 5.07
N VAL A 48 -27.39 -31.45 4.48
CA VAL A 48 -26.35 -32.37 4.94
C VAL A 48 -24.96 -31.81 4.62
N ALA A 49 -24.76 -31.28 3.42
CA ALA A 49 -23.49 -30.65 3.03
C ALA A 49 -23.13 -29.49 3.95
N LEU A 50 -24.06 -28.58 4.26
CA LEU A 50 -23.85 -27.46 5.19
C LEU A 50 -23.53 -27.93 6.61
N ARG A 51 -24.17 -29.00 7.12
CA ARG A 51 -23.85 -29.56 8.45
C ARG A 51 -22.46 -30.18 8.50
N LEU A 52 -22.06 -30.91 7.46
CA LEU A 52 -20.71 -31.46 7.34
C LEU A 52 -19.66 -30.35 7.31
N ALA A 53 -19.85 -29.35 6.47
CA ALA A 53 -18.94 -28.19 6.35
C ALA A 53 -18.79 -27.46 7.70
N ARG A 54 -19.90 -27.16 8.37
CA ARG A 54 -19.90 -26.53 9.71
C ARG A 54 -19.17 -27.37 10.75
N THR A 55 -19.41 -28.69 10.78
CA THR A 55 -18.79 -29.59 11.76
C THR A 55 -17.29 -29.74 11.53
N LEU A 56 -16.86 -29.67 10.27
CA LEU A 56 -15.45 -29.76 9.89
C LEU A 56 -14.75 -28.38 9.83
N GLU A 57 -15.53 -27.30 10.04
CA GLU A 57 -15.05 -25.90 9.97
C GLU A 57 -14.35 -25.56 8.65
N VAL A 58 -15.02 -25.90 7.54
CA VAL A 58 -14.59 -25.63 6.15
C VAL A 58 -15.79 -25.14 5.34
N ASN A 59 -15.57 -24.63 4.12
CA ASN A 59 -16.65 -24.31 3.21
C ASN A 59 -17.21 -25.58 2.55
N VAL A 60 -18.43 -25.54 2.01
CA VAL A 60 -19.03 -26.67 1.30
C VAL A 60 -18.20 -27.03 0.06
N GLU A 61 -17.67 -26.03 -0.62
CA GLU A 61 -16.84 -26.15 -1.82
C GLU A 61 -15.50 -26.85 -1.55
N ASP A 62 -15.00 -26.77 -0.30
CA ASP A 62 -13.80 -27.53 0.13
C ASP A 62 -14.09 -29.03 0.26
N LEU A 63 -15.35 -29.39 0.51
CA LEU A 63 -15.80 -30.80 0.64
C LEU A 63 -16.27 -31.39 -0.68
N PHE A 64 -16.99 -30.59 -1.48
CA PHE A 64 -17.65 -31.05 -2.70
C PHE A 64 -17.47 -30.03 -3.82
N SER A 65 -16.89 -30.44 -4.92
CA SER A 65 -16.73 -29.58 -6.10
C SER A 65 -17.18 -30.30 -7.38
N LEU A 66 -17.66 -29.52 -8.34
CA LEU A 66 -17.89 -30.07 -9.68
C LEU A 66 -16.54 -30.23 -10.36
N PRO A 67 -16.30 -31.37 -11.07
CA PRO A 67 -15.10 -31.49 -11.89
C PRO A 67 -15.09 -30.33 -12.89
N SER A 68 -14.00 -29.60 -12.94
CA SER A 68 -13.80 -28.60 -13.97
C SER A 68 -13.42 -29.33 -15.28
N ASP A 69 -14.41 -29.82 -16.01
CA ASP A 69 -14.24 -30.45 -17.34
C ASP A 69 -14.01 -29.42 -18.46
N ALA A 70 -14.15 -28.14 -18.15
CA ALA A 70 -13.76 -27.06 -19.06
C ALA A 70 -12.27 -26.78 -18.90
N PRO A 71 -11.48 -26.68 -19.98
CA PRO A 71 -10.20 -25.97 -19.89
C PRO A 71 -10.49 -24.65 -19.24
N ALA A 72 -9.72 -24.30 -18.20
CA ALA A 72 -9.92 -23.06 -17.47
C ALA A 72 -10.17 -21.95 -18.49
N ALA A 73 -11.35 -21.35 -18.45
CA ALA A 73 -11.67 -20.26 -19.37
C ALA A 73 -10.51 -19.27 -19.32
N PRO A 74 -10.02 -18.76 -20.44
CA PRO A 74 -8.92 -17.82 -20.43
C PRO A 74 -9.28 -16.70 -19.48
N LEU A 75 -8.38 -16.41 -18.53
CA LEU A 75 -8.60 -15.36 -17.55
C LEU A 75 -8.93 -14.04 -18.28
N PRO A 76 -9.94 -13.30 -17.83
CA PRO A 76 -10.38 -12.11 -18.53
C PRO A 76 -9.26 -11.09 -18.60
N SER A 77 -9.16 -10.41 -19.74
CA SER A 77 -8.25 -9.29 -19.94
C SER A 77 -9.02 -7.99 -19.94
N GLU A 78 -8.44 -6.95 -19.32
CA GLU A 78 -9.05 -5.63 -19.19
C GLU A 78 -8.09 -4.54 -19.66
N GLN A 79 -8.62 -3.53 -20.36
CA GLN A 79 -7.89 -2.31 -20.69
C GLN A 79 -7.81 -1.41 -19.46
N VAL A 80 -6.63 -0.96 -19.11
CA VAL A 80 -6.37 -0.19 -17.92
C VAL A 80 -5.57 1.07 -18.21
N THR A 81 -5.71 2.05 -17.32
CA THR A 81 -4.81 3.19 -17.26
C THR A 81 -3.67 2.85 -16.28
N LEU A 82 -2.44 2.85 -16.77
CA LEU A 82 -1.25 2.58 -15.98
C LEU A 82 -0.79 3.83 -15.24
N LEU A 83 -0.51 3.73 -13.94
CA LEU A 83 0.17 4.80 -13.22
C LEU A 83 1.63 4.90 -13.67
N PRO A 84 2.17 6.14 -13.83
CA PRO A 84 3.58 6.33 -14.11
C PRO A 84 4.43 5.64 -13.03
N HIS A 85 5.48 4.95 -13.44
CA HIS A 85 6.44 4.29 -12.57
C HIS A 85 7.86 4.69 -12.99
N PRO A 86 8.84 4.80 -12.07
CA PRO A 86 10.24 5.08 -12.42
C PRO A 86 10.81 4.11 -13.47
N ASP A 87 10.47 2.83 -13.32
CA ASP A 87 10.75 1.78 -14.28
C ASP A 87 9.52 1.54 -15.14
N THR A 88 9.68 1.44 -16.45
CA THR A 88 8.56 1.10 -17.35
C THR A 88 8.11 -0.31 -17.06
N PRO A 89 6.84 -0.53 -16.67
CA PRO A 89 6.31 -1.87 -16.45
C PRO A 89 6.43 -2.73 -17.72
N ARG A 90 6.66 -4.02 -17.56
CA ARG A 90 6.85 -4.98 -18.65
C ARG A 90 5.75 -6.03 -18.62
N ALA A 91 5.53 -6.69 -19.74
CA ALA A 91 4.66 -7.88 -19.77
C ALA A 91 5.16 -8.91 -18.74
N GLY A 92 4.25 -9.44 -17.93
CA GLY A 92 4.55 -10.32 -16.80
C GLY A 92 4.63 -9.61 -15.45
N ASP A 93 4.69 -8.28 -15.40
CA ASP A 93 4.75 -7.55 -14.12
C ASP A 93 3.40 -7.61 -13.40
N PRO A 94 3.40 -7.81 -12.06
CA PRO A 94 2.20 -7.83 -11.25
C PRO A 94 1.59 -6.44 -11.13
N MET A 95 0.25 -6.37 -11.14
CA MET A 95 -0.52 -5.13 -11.05
C MET A 95 -1.58 -5.20 -9.95
N GLN A 96 -1.72 -4.11 -9.19
CA GLN A 96 -2.86 -3.86 -8.32
C GLN A 96 -3.85 -2.97 -9.04
N LEU A 97 -5.14 -3.28 -8.91
CA LEU A 97 -6.21 -2.59 -9.63
C LEU A 97 -7.07 -1.77 -8.67
N CYS A 98 -7.51 -0.61 -9.15
CA CYS A 98 -8.48 0.22 -8.45
C CYS A 98 -9.36 0.98 -9.44
N ARG A 99 -10.65 1.14 -9.14
CA ARG A 99 -11.56 1.95 -9.96
C ARG A 99 -11.50 3.40 -9.50
N VAL A 100 -11.07 4.31 -10.37
CA VAL A 100 -11.10 5.76 -10.12
C VAL A 100 -12.01 6.41 -11.16
N ASP A 101 -13.11 6.97 -10.73
CA ASP A 101 -14.22 7.40 -11.58
C ASP A 101 -14.67 6.25 -12.50
N ARG A 102 -14.56 6.41 -13.84
CA ARG A 102 -14.93 5.40 -14.82
C ARG A 102 -13.78 4.57 -15.36
N ARG A 103 -12.56 4.74 -14.80
CA ARG A 103 -11.34 4.09 -15.30
C ARG A 103 -10.87 3.03 -14.32
N THR A 104 -10.43 1.90 -14.84
CA THR A 104 -9.64 0.95 -14.07
C THR A 104 -8.18 1.40 -14.15
N ILE A 105 -7.62 1.72 -12.99
CA ILE A 105 -6.24 2.14 -12.83
C ILE A 105 -5.42 0.94 -12.36
N ALA A 106 -4.31 0.68 -13.05
CA ALA A 106 -3.35 -0.33 -12.65
C ALA A 106 -2.07 0.34 -12.12
N SER A 107 -1.63 -0.10 -10.98
CA SER A 107 -0.41 0.35 -10.31
C SER A 107 0.52 -0.83 -10.07
N SER A 108 1.78 -0.70 -10.43
CA SER A 108 2.80 -1.65 -9.99
C SER A 108 2.90 -1.60 -8.47
N PRO A 109 2.79 -2.73 -7.75
CA PRO A 109 2.96 -2.76 -6.32
C PRO A 109 4.40 -2.39 -5.94
N SER A 110 4.57 -1.69 -4.83
CA SER A 110 5.92 -1.34 -4.35
C SER A 110 6.63 -2.60 -3.86
N PRO A 111 7.86 -2.87 -4.32
CA PRO A 111 8.62 -4.00 -3.84
C PRO A 111 8.98 -3.81 -2.36
N VAL A 112 8.90 -4.90 -1.60
CA VAL A 112 9.35 -4.97 -0.21
C VAL A 112 10.39 -6.09 -0.06
N PRO A 113 11.44 -5.90 0.75
CA PRO A 113 12.57 -6.82 0.77
C PRO A 113 12.23 -8.25 1.23
N TRP A 114 11.14 -8.44 1.99
CA TRP A 114 10.90 -9.70 2.71
C TRP A 114 9.66 -10.47 2.28
N TYR A 115 8.78 -9.90 1.47
CA TYR A 115 7.58 -10.59 0.98
C TYR A 115 7.14 -10.04 -0.38
N LEU A 116 6.44 -10.88 -1.13
CA LEU A 116 5.84 -10.47 -2.40
C LEU A 116 4.59 -9.62 -2.12
N PRO A 117 4.47 -8.46 -2.77
CA PRO A 117 3.25 -7.68 -2.67
C PRO A 117 2.07 -8.41 -3.31
N THR A 118 0.87 -8.17 -2.81
CA THR A 118 -0.37 -8.66 -3.44
C THR A 118 -0.56 -8.03 -4.81
N ALA A 119 -1.14 -8.78 -5.73
CA ALA A 119 -1.51 -8.31 -7.05
C ALA A 119 -2.86 -8.89 -7.48
N ASP A 120 -3.55 -8.19 -8.36
CA ASP A 120 -4.85 -8.59 -8.89
C ASP A 120 -4.75 -9.12 -10.32
N ALA A 121 -3.71 -8.71 -11.01
CA ALA A 121 -3.51 -8.98 -12.42
C ALA A 121 -2.03 -9.00 -12.80
N VAL A 122 -1.76 -9.47 -14.00
CA VAL A 122 -0.45 -9.35 -14.65
C VAL A 122 -0.59 -8.49 -15.91
N LEU A 123 0.39 -7.63 -16.16
CA LEU A 123 0.44 -6.84 -17.39
C LEU A 123 0.70 -7.77 -18.59
N VAL A 124 -0.08 -7.62 -19.66
CA VAL A 124 0.09 -8.37 -20.89
C VAL A 124 0.28 -7.43 -22.07
N GLY A 125 1.31 -7.69 -22.88
CA GLY A 125 1.65 -6.85 -24.03
C GLY A 125 2.50 -5.63 -23.70
N ASP A 126 2.71 -4.80 -24.71
CA ASP A 126 3.52 -3.58 -24.60
C ASP A 126 2.73 -2.42 -23.96
N VAL A 127 3.45 -1.53 -23.34
CA VAL A 127 2.90 -0.34 -22.68
C VAL A 127 2.99 0.86 -23.62
N ASP A 128 1.86 1.48 -23.94
CA ASP A 128 1.77 2.62 -24.85
C ASP A 128 2.22 3.96 -24.24
N ALA A 129 2.94 3.97 -23.14
CA ALA A 129 3.34 5.24 -22.55
C ALA A 129 4.75 5.23 -21.97
N PRO A 130 5.52 6.30 -22.20
CA PRO A 130 6.80 6.48 -21.56
C PRO A 130 6.58 6.78 -20.07
N ALA A 131 6.89 5.85 -19.20
CA ALA A 131 6.81 5.99 -17.74
C ALA A 131 7.57 7.21 -17.20
N ARG A 132 8.53 7.72 -17.97
CA ARG A 132 9.38 8.87 -17.62
C ARG A 132 8.72 10.25 -17.74
N THR A 133 7.54 10.37 -18.34
CA THR A 133 6.88 11.68 -18.58
C THR A 133 5.98 12.13 -17.44
N GLY A 134 5.83 11.33 -16.38
CA GLY A 134 4.90 11.61 -15.27
C GLY A 134 3.42 11.57 -15.69
N LYS A 135 3.10 11.12 -16.91
CA LYS A 135 1.74 10.93 -17.39
C LYS A 135 1.33 9.47 -17.27
N ALA A 136 0.05 9.26 -16.96
CA ALA A 136 -0.57 7.93 -16.99
C ALA A 136 -0.58 7.41 -18.43
N GLY A 137 -0.33 6.11 -18.59
CA GLY A 137 -0.35 5.41 -19.87
C GLY A 137 -1.53 4.46 -19.98
N ASN A 138 -1.58 3.70 -21.08
CA ASN A 138 -2.55 2.63 -21.25
C ASN A 138 -1.85 1.29 -21.35
N GLY A 139 -2.53 0.23 -20.95
CA GLY A 139 -2.03 -1.13 -21.04
C GLY A 139 -3.16 -2.13 -20.94
N THR A 140 -2.86 -3.38 -21.21
CA THR A 140 -3.79 -4.50 -21.03
C THR A 140 -3.30 -5.36 -19.89
N VAL A 141 -4.18 -5.72 -18.97
CA VAL A 141 -3.89 -6.66 -17.89
C VAL A 141 -4.73 -7.92 -18.04
N GLN A 142 -4.16 -9.06 -17.64
CA GLN A 142 -4.88 -10.31 -17.47
C GLN A 142 -5.15 -10.48 -15.97
N LEU A 143 -6.42 -10.62 -15.63
CA LEU A 143 -6.85 -10.75 -14.23
C LEU A 143 -6.49 -12.13 -13.69
N PHE A 144 -6.15 -12.24 -12.39
CA PHE A 144 -5.93 -13.55 -11.74
C PHE A 144 -7.25 -14.24 -11.35
N HIS A 145 -8.33 -13.47 -11.23
CA HIS A 145 -9.67 -13.98 -10.89
C HIS A 145 -10.71 -13.36 -11.82
N GLY A 146 -11.85 -14.02 -11.98
CA GLY A 146 -12.92 -13.60 -12.90
C GLY A 146 -13.64 -12.31 -12.46
N GLU A 147 -13.68 -12.04 -11.15
CA GLU A 147 -14.36 -10.87 -10.59
C GLU A 147 -13.53 -10.27 -9.46
N TYR A 148 -13.44 -8.94 -9.47
CA TYR A 148 -12.86 -8.15 -8.39
C TYR A 148 -13.87 -7.10 -7.92
N ASP A 149 -14.08 -7.00 -6.62
CA ASP A 149 -14.80 -5.88 -6.03
C ASP A 149 -13.89 -4.64 -5.97
N LEU A 150 -13.87 -3.89 -7.06
CA LEU A 150 -13.14 -2.61 -7.13
C LEU A 150 -13.93 -1.45 -6.53
N ALA A 151 -15.20 -1.66 -6.12
CA ALA A 151 -16.06 -0.59 -5.60
C ALA A 151 -15.67 -0.18 -4.17
N ASN A 152 -15.09 -1.10 -3.39
CA ASN A 152 -14.65 -0.86 -2.03
C ASN A 152 -13.15 -0.60 -1.90
N ARG A 153 -12.54 -0.03 -2.94
CA ARG A 153 -11.11 0.29 -2.97
C ARG A 153 -10.85 1.78 -3.09
N ILE A 154 -9.77 2.23 -2.46
CA ILE A 154 -9.23 3.60 -2.60
C ILE A 154 -7.80 3.51 -3.10
N LEU A 155 -7.49 4.26 -4.15
CA LEU A 155 -6.11 4.43 -4.60
C LEU A 155 -5.53 5.69 -3.99
N VAL A 156 -4.49 5.51 -3.19
CA VAL A 156 -3.76 6.57 -2.48
C VAL A 156 -2.34 6.66 -3.03
N ALA A 157 -1.91 7.82 -3.45
CA ALA A 157 -0.51 8.09 -3.79
C ALA A 157 0.15 8.85 -2.64
N GLY A 158 1.31 8.38 -2.16
CA GLY A 158 2.02 9.02 -1.05
C GLY A 158 3.24 8.23 -0.61
N CYS A 159 4.00 8.76 0.34
CA CYS A 159 5.26 8.17 0.81
C CYS A 159 5.32 7.96 2.33
N ASP A 160 4.25 8.25 3.06
CA ASP A 160 4.21 8.09 4.52
C ASP A 160 4.24 6.60 4.91
N PRO A 161 5.22 6.15 5.71
CA PRO A 161 5.21 4.79 6.28
C PRO A 161 3.95 4.48 7.11
N GLY A 162 3.37 5.46 7.77
CA GLY A 162 2.16 5.34 8.58
C GLY A 162 0.90 5.01 7.77
N ILE A 163 0.95 5.14 6.44
CA ILE A 163 -0.17 4.78 5.56
C ILE A 163 -0.53 3.28 5.68
N SER A 164 0.42 2.44 6.07
CA SER A 164 0.19 1.01 6.32
C SER A 164 -0.72 0.78 7.54
N VAL A 165 -0.63 1.62 8.56
CA VAL A 165 -1.53 1.60 9.71
C VAL A 165 -2.93 2.04 9.29
N LEU A 166 -3.02 3.13 8.51
CA LEU A 166 -4.29 3.59 7.95
C LEU A 166 -4.94 2.49 7.10
N ALA A 167 -4.18 1.86 6.19
CA ALA A 167 -4.66 0.77 5.34
C ALA A 167 -5.27 -0.38 6.16
N ARG A 168 -4.62 -0.80 7.25
CA ARG A 168 -5.13 -1.85 8.14
C ARG A 168 -6.44 -1.46 8.83
N HIS A 169 -6.56 -0.21 9.29
CA HIS A 169 -7.78 0.26 9.95
C HIS A 169 -8.95 0.41 8.98
N VAL A 170 -8.69 0.89 7.77
CA VAL A 170 -9.69 1.03 6.71
C VAL A 170 -10.14 -0.35 6.21
N LEU A 171 -9.21 -1.31 6.08
CA LEU A 171 -9.53 -2.69 5.69
C LEU A 171 -10.48 -3.36 6.70
N ARG A 172 -10.28 -3.14 8.01
CA ARG A 172 -11.22 -3.62 9.05
C ARG A 172 -12.62 -3.04 8.94
N ALA A 173 -12.77 -1.94 8.23
CA ALA A 173 -14.06 -1.31 7.92
C ALA A 173 -14.58 -1.70 6.52
N GLY A 174 -13.99 -2.71 5.86
CA GLY A 174 -14.43 -3.26 4.58
C GLY A 174 -13.92 -2.49 3.36
N VAL A 175 -12.93 -1.61 3.52
CA VAL A 175 -12.34 -0.84 2.40
C VAL A 175 -10.88 -1.18 2.24
N GLU A 176 -10.45 -1.49 1.03
CA GLU A 176 -9.05 -1.77 0.71
C GLU A 176 -8.32 -0.51 0.21
N LEU A 177 -7.16 -0.23 0.79
CA LEU A 177 -6.24 0.80 0.29
C LEU A 177 -5.23 0.19 -0.67
N VAL A 178 -5.28 0.62 -1.93
CA VAL A 178 -4.20 0.41 -2.90
C VAL A 178 -3.24 1.59 -2.77
N VAL A 179 -1.99 1.31 -2.43
CA VAL A 179 -1.00 2.36 -2.14
C VAL A 179 0.04 2.43 -3.25
N ALA A 180 0.02 3.53 -3.99
CA ALA A 180 1.08 3.86 -4.93
C ALA A 180 2.15 4.72 -4.22
N GLN A 181 3.33 4.16 -3.99
CA GLN A 181 4.47 4.87 -3.39
C GLN A 181 4.91 6.00 -4.32
N ARG A 182 4.67 7.24 -3.94
CA ARG A 182 5.01 8.45 -4.71
C ARG A 182 5.40 9.56 -3.76
N ASN A 183 6.38 10.37 -4.16
CA ASN A 183 6.67 11.59 -3.42
C ASN A 183 5.53 12.61 -3.54
N SER A 184 5.59 13.64 -2.71
CA SER A 184 4.52 14.64 -2.59
C SER A 184 4.16 15.31 -3.92
N THR A 185 5.15 15.69 -4.72
CA THR A 185 4.92 16.35 -6.02
C THR A 185 4.29 15.40 -7.03
N GLN A 186 4.76 14.16 -7.08
CA GLN A 186 4.18 13.12 -7.93
C GLN A 186 2.75 12.80 -7.52
N ALA A 187 2.49 12.65 -6.22
CA ALA A 187 1.16 12.35 -5.68
C ALA A 187 0.15 13.44 -6.08
N LEU A 188 0.49 14.72 -5.88
CA LEU A 188 -0.36 15.84 -6.28
C LEU A 188 -0.57 15.89 -7.80
N THR A 189 0.44 15.54 -8.59
CA THR A 189 0.33 15.46 -10.06
C THR A 189 -0.67 14.37 -10.48
N LEU A 190 -0.60 13.18 -9.87
CA LEU A 190 -1.55 12.08 -10.14
C LEU A 190 -2.98 12.45 -9.71
N LEU A 191 -3.13 13.14 -8.58
CA LEU A 191 -4.43 13.65 -8.16
C LEU A 191 -5.00 14.65 -9.17
N LYS A 192 -4.15 15.55 -9.71
CA LYS A 192 -4.56 16.51 -10.75
C LYS A 192 -4.99 15.81 -12.04
N GLN A 193 -4.31 14.73 -12.43
CA GLN A 193 -4.69 13.89 -13.58
C GLN A 193 -5.96 13.07 -13.33
N GLY A 194 -6.46 13.02 -12.07
CA GLY A 194 -7.64 12.25 -11.69
C GLY A 194 -7.44 10.74 -11.83
N VAL A 195 -6.24 10.24 -11.56
CA VAL A 195 -5.90 8.81 -11.59
C VAL A 195 -5.69 8.22 -10.20
N VAL A 196 -5.83 9.03 -9.15
CA VAL A 196 -5.87 8.60 -7.75
C VAL A 196 -7.02 9.31 -7.02
N HIS A 197 -7.52 8.71 -5.95
CA HIS A 197 -8.54 9.32 -5.10
C HIS A 197 -7.94 10.32 -4.12
N VAL A 198 -6.78 9.98 -3.57
CA VAL A 198 -6.11 10.71 -2.49
C VAL A 198 -4.63 10.86 -2.80
N ALA A 199 -4.09 12.05 -2.54
CA ALA A 199 -2.66 12.33 -2.57
C ALA A 199 -2.18 12.72 -1.17
N GLY A 200 -1.20 11.98 -0.65
CA GLY A 200 -0.48 12.34 0.56
C GLY A 200 0.68 13.29 0.25
N THR A 201 0.84 14.33 1.03
CA THR A 201 1.85 15.38 0.79
C THR A 201 2.41 15.98 2.06
N HIS A 202 3.73 16.28 2.05
CA HIS A 202 4.45 16.99 3.09
C HIS A 202 5.46 17.95 2.45
N LEU A 203 4.97 19.00 1.82
CA LEU A 203 5.77 20.04 1.19
C LEU A 203 5.79 21.27 2.07
N ARG A 204 6.94 21.88 2.26
CA ARG A 204 7.10 23.17 2.91
C ARG A 204 7.40 24.23 1.86
N ASP A 205 6.66 25.31 1.91
CA ASP A 205 6.92 26.49 1.10
C ASP A 205 7.95 27.35 1.84
N GLU A 206 9.10 27.58 1.23
CA GLU A 206 10.22 28.28 1.87
C GLU A 206 9.92 29.77 2.09
N ALA A 207 9.13 30.38 1.22
CA ALA A 207 8.83 31.80 1.30
C ALA A 207 7.84 32.13 2.43
N SER A 208 6.80 31.32 2.59
CA SER A 208 5.76 31.51 3.62
C SER A 208 5.99 30.68 4.87
N GLY A 209 6.79 29.62 4.80
CA GLY A 209 6.93 28.64 5.87
C GLY A 209 5.72 27.71 6.03
N GLU A 210 4.69 27.86 5.18
CA GLU A 210 3.46 27.08 5.24
C GLU A 210 3.65 25.67 4.66
N SER A 211 2.92 24.70 5.25
CA SER A 211 2.90 23.33 4.76
C SER A 211 1.81 23.15 3.70
N ASN A 212 2.12 22.44 2.62
CA ASN A 212 1.21 21.87 1.60
C ASN A 212 0.28 22.84 0.86
N LEU A 213 -0.43 23.73 1.56
CA LEU A 213 -1.47 24.60 0.97
C LEU A 213 -0.95 25.46 -0.19
N PRO A 214 0.23 26.12 -0.11
CA PRO A 214 0.75 26.89 -1.24
C PRO A 214 0.98 26.04 -2.49
N ALA A 215 1.50 24.83 -2.34
CA ALA A 215 1.70 23.90 -3.47
C ALA A 215 0.36 23.45 -4.05
N ILE A 216 -0.62 23.18 -3.22
CA ILE A 216 -1.98 22.77 -3.63
C ILE A 216 -2.67 23.93 -4.37
N HIS A 217 -2.59 25.16 -3.85
CA HIS A 217 -3.20 26.33 -4.50
C HIS A 217 -2.58 26.65 -5.87
N ARG A 218 -1.30 26.35 -6.07
CA ARG A 218 -0.64 26.48 -7.39
C ARG A 218 -1.12 25.44 -8.40
N LEU A 219 -1.50 24.24 -7.95
CA LEU A 219 -1.82 23.12 -8.84
C LEU A 219 -3.33 22.98 -9.13
N PHE A 220 -4.18 23.38 -8.21
CA PHE A 220 -5.61 23.14 -8.25
C PHE A 220 -6.43 24.43 -8.24
N ALA A 221 -7.53 24.42 -8.99
CA ALA A 221 -8.50 25.50 -8.94
C ALA A 221 -9.09 25.62 -7.52
N ARG A 222 -9.47 26.83 -7.15
CA ARG A 222 -10.13 27.10 -5.85
C ARG A 222 -11.34 26.17 -5.67
N ASN A 223 -11.44 25.58 -4.50
CA ASN A 223 -12.53 24.65 -4.13
C ASN A 223 -12.60 23.33 -4.94
N SER A 224 -11.57 22.94 -5.71
CA SER A 224 -11.59 21.67 -6.44
C SER A 224 -11.08 20.48 -5.62
N VAL A 225 -10.35 20.74 -4.55
CA VAL A 225 -9.83 19.74 -3.60
C VAL A 225 -10.18 20.11 -2.17
N ALA A 226 -10.30 19.11 -1.32
CA ALA A 226 -10.29 19.22 0.12
C ALA A 226 -8.93 18.75 0.64
N VAL A 227 -8.48 19.33 1.75
CA VAL A 227 -7.23 18.95 2.41
C VAL A 227 -7.54 18.61 3.85
N VAL A 228 -7.13 17.41 4.28
CA VAL A 228 -7.35 16.90 5.63
C VAL A 228 -6.01 16.51 6.23
N SER A 229 -5.74 16.93 7.45
CA SER A 229 -4.50 16.59 8.15
C SER A 229 -4.50 15.11 8.55
N LEU A 230 -3.40 14.39 8.27
CA LEU A 230 -3.16 13.05 8.80
C LEU A 230 -2.43 13.12 10.13
N ALA A 231 -1.28 13.78 10.14
CA ALA A 231 -0.44 13.94 11.33
C ALA A 231 0.62 15.03 11.12
N VAL A 232 1.24 15.46 12.20
CA VAL A 232 2.56 16.08 12.16
C VAL A 232 3.59 14.99 12.47
N TRP A 233 4.70 14.95 11.76
CA TRP A 233 5.76 14.01 12.00
C TRP A 233 7.12 14.68 12.17
N GLU A 234 8.07 13.95 12.76
CA GLU A 234 9.45 14.38 12.82
C GLU A 234 10.25 13.82 11.64
N GLU A 235 10.93 14.69 10.94
CA GLU A 235 11.89 14.37 9.88
C GLU A 235 13.29 14.79 10.32
N GLY A 236 14.30 13.96 9.99
CA GLY A 236 15.65 14.21 10.48
C GLY A 236 16.69 13.27 9.88
N LEU A 237 17.90 13.37 10.44
CA LEU A 237 19.02 12.48 10.10
C LEU A 237 18.76 11.10 10.68
N VAL A 238 18.75 10.11 9.81
CA VAL A 238 18.71 8.68 10.16
C VAL A 238 20.11 8.13 10.01
N LEU A 239 20.66 7.55 11.09
CA LEU A 239 22.06 7.19 11.23
C LEU A 239 22.19 5.72 11.59
N ALA A 240 23.32 5.11 11.23
CA ALA A 240 23.66 3.78 11.68
C ALA A 240 23.68 3.71 13.22
N PRO A 241 23.36 2.54 13.83
CA PRO A 241 23.30 2.40 15.28
C PRO A 241 24.62 2.80 15.95
N GLY A 242 24.53 3.60 17.00
CA GLY A 242 25.70 4.14 17.71
C GLY A 242 26.45 5.25 16.98
N ASN A 243 25.90 5.72 15.85
CA ASN A 243 26.46 6.82 15.06
C ASN A 243 27.98 6.74 14.86
N PRO A 244 28.52 5.68 14.24
CA PRO A 244 29.97 5.41 14.18
C PRO A 244 30.76 6.49 13.44
N LYS A 245 30.09 7.32 12.64
CA LYS A 245 30.68 8.45 11.92
C LYS A 245 30.60 9.76 12.69
N SER A 246 30.00 9.78 13.88
CA SER A 246 29.80 11.02 14.67
C SER A 246 29.20 12.14 13.83
N ILE A 247 28.10 11.83 13.15
CA ILE A 247 27.32 12.80 12.33
C ILE A 247 26.33 13.49 13.27
N HIS A 248 26.38 14.81 13.38
CA HIS A 248 25.55 15.58 14.29
C HIS A 248 24.62 16.57 13.56
N SER A 249 24.97 16.90 12.32
CA SER A 249 24.20 17.86 11.51
C SER A 249 24.44 17.64 10.02
N VAL A 250 23.67 18.34 9.19
CA VAL A 250 23.87 18.35 7.72
C VAL A 250 25.23 18.91 7.31
N ALA A 251 25.88 19.73 8.17
CA ALA A 251 27.25 20.24 7.90
C ALA A 251 28.29 19.10 7.80
N ASP A 252 28.06 17.98 8.50
CA ASP A 252 28.96 16.82 8.44
C ASP A 252 28.97 16.13 7.08
N PHE A 253 28.01 16.40 6.23
CA PHE A 253 27.94 15.88 4.86
C PHE A 253 29.03 16.44 3.94
N ALA A 254 29.71 17.53 4.35
CA ALA A 254 30.91 18.03 3.69
C ALA A 254 32.14 17.14 3.85
N ARG A 255 32.09 16.20 4.81
CA ARG A 255 33.22 15.30 5.12
C ARG A 255 33.32 14.21 4.05
N ARG A 256 34.58 13.90 3.65
CA ARG A 256 34.85 12.88 2.62
C ARG A 256 34.54 11.44 3.05
N ASP A 257 34.57 11.18 4.33
CA ASP A 257 34.30 9.86 4.93
C ASP A 257 32.81 9.61 5.22
N VAL A 258 31.94 10.61 4.99
CA VAL A 258 30.49 10.49 5.14
C VAL A 258 29.82 10.35 3.78
N SER A 259 28.94 9.37 3.65
CA SER A 259 28.11 9.15 2.45
C SER A 259 26.63 9.14 2.82
N ILE A 260 25.81 9.71 1.94
CA ILE A 260 24.37 9.72 2.14
C ILE A 260 23.64 8.91 1.06
N VAL A 261 22.41 8.54 1.35
CA VAL A 261 21.41 8.25 0.34
C VAL A 261 20.33 9.34 0.39
N ASN A 262 19.98 9.86 -0.75
CA ASN A 262 19.05 10.97 -0.90
C ASN A 262 17.70 10.50 -1.44
N ARG A 263 16.74 11.39 -1.44
CA ARG A 263 15.44 11.17 -2.09
C ARG A 263 15.46 11.75 -3.50
N GLU A 264 14.55 11.24 -4.30
CA GLU A 264 14.31 11.72 -5.65
C GLU A 264 13.82 13.18 -5.68
N PRO A 265 14.05 13.94 -6.77
CA PRO A 265 13.53 15.29 -6.92
C PRO A 265 12.00 15.35 -6.71
N GLY A 266 11.54 16.36 -5.97
CA GLY A 266 10.13 16.55 -5.63
C GLY A 266 9.69 15.86 -4.31
N ALA A 267 10.58 15.15 -3.63
CA ALA A 267 10.35 14.65 -2.28
C ALA A 267 10.61 15.75 -1.24
N GLY A 268 9.77 15.82 -0.18
CA GLY A 268 9.93 16.79 0.91
C GLY A 268 11.30 16.67 1.58
N SER A 269 11.73 15.44 1.91
CA SER A 269 13.08 15.21 2.49
C SER A 269 14.22 15.72 1.63
N ARG A 270 14.08 15.66 0.28
CA ARG A 270 15.05 16.23 -0.63
C ARG A 270 15.07 17.75 -0.54
N LEU A 271 13.91 18.38 -0.52
CA LEU A 271 13.79 19.83 -0.36
C LEU A 271 14.34 20.28 1.00
N LEU A 272 14.08 19.51 2.07
CA LEU A 272 14.65 19.79 3.39
C LEU A 272 16.19 19.71 3.36
N LEU A 273 16.77 18.69 2.74
CA LEU A 273 18.22 18.57 2.56
C LEU A 273 18.78 19.78 1.80
N ASP A 274 18.21 20.06 0.63
CA ASP A 274 18.69 21.12 -0.27
C ASP A 274 18.64 22.47 0.45
N SER A 275 17.57 22.79 1.19
CA SER A 275 17.46 24.01 2.01
C SER A 275 18.56 24.10 3.11
N HIS A 276 18.92 22.98 3.73
CA HIS A 276 20.03 22.96 4.70
C HIS A 276 21.39 23.16 4.03
N LEU A 277 21.61 22.54 2.86
CA LEU A 277 22.85 22.68 2.11
C LEU A 277 23.03 24.11 1.60
N ASP A 278 21.96 24.73 1.11
CA ASP A 278 21.98 26.13 0.63
C ASP A 278 22.34 27.11 1.76
N ARG A 279 21.76 26.92 2.96
CA ARG A 279 22.11 27.73 4.14
C ARG A 279 23.58 27.59 4.58
N LEU A 280 24.17 26.42 4.31
CA LEU A 280 25.58 26.15 4.59
C LEU A 280 26.54 26.55 3.46
N GLY A 281 26.01 27.02 2.31
CA GLY A 281 26.79 27.29 1.12
C GLY A 281 27.47 26.02 0.53
N LEU A 282 26.90 24.84 0.81
CA LEU A 282 27.43 23.55 0.37
C LEU A 282 26.68 23.04 -0.86
N ALA A 283 27.36 23.01 -2.00
CA ALA A 283 26.77 22.46 -3.21
C ALA A 283 26.52 20.94 -3.08
N GLY A 284 25.32 20.47 -3.48
CA GLY A 284 24.95 19.06 -3.38
C GLY A 284 25.93 18.11 -4.03
N GLN A 285 26.55 18.50 -5.17
CA GLN A 285 27.57 17.70 -5.87
C GLN A 285 28.84 17.43 -5.04
N LYS A 286 29.06 18.21 -3.96
CA LYS A 286 30.17 17.98 -3.02
C LYS A 286 29.82 16.96 -1.91
N VAL A 287 28.54 16.61 -1.80
CA VAL A 287 28.06 15.62 -0.83
C VAL A 287 28.14 14.22 -1.45
N ARG A 288 28.93 13.35 -0.85
CA ARG A 288 29.08 11.98 -1.33
C ARG A 288 27.76 11.22 -1.22
N GLY A 289 27.26 10.74 -2.34
CA GLY A 289 25.99 10.00 -2.40
C GLY A 289 24.74 10.88 -2.62
N TYR A 290 24.91 12.19 -2.88
CA TYR A 290 23.79 13.08 -3.16
C TYR A 290 22.91 12.61 -4.33
N ASP A 291 23.51 11.98 -5.35
CA ASP A 291 22.80 11.42 -6.51
C ASP A 291 22.42 9.95 -6.35
N ARG A 292 22.70 9.33 -5.19
CA ARG A 292 22.20 8.00 -4.83
C ARG A 292 20.77 8.16 -4.32
N LEU A 293 19.81 7.63 -5.06
CA LEU A 293 18.40 7.90 -4.82
C LEU A 293 17.68 6.69 -4.21
N ALA A 294 16.76 6.96 -3.29
CA ALA A 294 15.83 5.98 -2.72
C ALA A 294 14.39 6.46 -2.86
N GLY A 295 13.50 5.60 -3.33
CA GLY A 295 12.09 5.91 -3.62
C GLY A 295 11.18 5.91 -2.38
N GLY A 296 11.61 6.35 -1.20
CA GLY A 296 10.78 6.41 0.00
C GLY A 296 11.60 6.51 1.28
N HIS A 297 10.94 6.82 2.39
CA HIS A 297 11.61 6.90 3.71
C HIS A 297 12.15 5.55 4.18
N LEU A 298 11.36 4.47 4.03
CA LEU A 298 11.79 3.12 4.41
C LEU A 298 12.94 2.60 3.54
N PRO A 299 12.89 2.69 2.19
CA PRO A 299 14.03 2.32 1.35
C PRO A 299 15.31 3.11 1.65
N ALA A 300 15.20 4.41 1.97
CA ALA A 300 16.35 5.22 2.36
C ALA A 300 16.96 4.75 3.69
N ALA A 301 16.12 4.57 4.71
CA ALA A 301 16.55 4.07 6.01
C ALA A 301 17.14 2.65 5.91
N TRP A 302 16.61 1.81 5.02
CA TRP A 302 17.14 0.48 4.77
C TRP A 302 18.59 0.52 4.26
N GLN A 303 18.92 1.42 3.33
CA GLN A 303 20.30 1.57 2.85
C GLN A 303 21.26 2.00 3.95
N VAL A 304 20.80 2.78 4.94
CA VAL A 304 21.61 3.07 6.14
C VAL A 304 21.77 1.82 7.01
N ARG A 305 20.71 1.02 7.16
CA ARG A 305 20.76 -0.23 7.94
C ARG A 305 21.73 -1.26 7.36
N THR A 306 21.82 -1.36 6.04
CA THR A 306 22.70 -2.30 5.33
C THR A 306 24.13 -1.78 5.19
N GLY A 307 24.41 -0.52 5.53
CA GLY A 307 25.71 0.09 5.39
C GLY A 307 26.04 0.60 3.98
N ASP A 308 25.07 0.65 3.10
CA ASP A 308 25.21 1.24 1.75
C ASP A 308 25.39 2.76 1.81
N ALA A 309 24.87 3.38 2.88
CA ALA A 309 25.06 4.79 3.21
C ALA A 309 25.23 4.96 4.72
N ASP A 310 25.91 6.03 5.13
CA ASP A 310 26.11 6.36 6.55
C ASP A 310 24.90 7.11 7.14
N CYS A 311 24.16 7.84 6.28
CA CYS A 311 23.05 8.69 6.70
C CYS A 311 22.02 8.89 5.58
N CYS A 312 20.78 9.18 5.96
CA CYS A 312 19.77 9.76 5.08
C CYS A 312 18.88 10.75 5.85
N ILE A 313 18.06 11.52 5.12
CA ILE A 313 16.94 12.26 5.72
C ILE A 313 15.66 11.46 5.52
N ALA A 314 15.03 11.09 6.63
CA ALA A 314 13.78 10.35 6.65
C ALA A 314 13.00 10.61 7.95
N THR A 315 11.83 9.97 8.11
CA THR A 315 11.02 10.11 9.32
C THR A 315 11.60 9.33 10.50
N ARG A 316 11.31 9.77 11.73
CA ARG A 316 11.66 9.03 12.95
C ARG A 316 11.11 7.60 12.94
N ALA A 317 9.90 7.40 12.43
CA ALA A 317 9.30 6.07 12.31
C ALA A 317 10.14 5.14 11.42
N ALA A 318 10.67 5.63 10.30
CA ALA A 318 11.54 4.85 9.43
C ALA A 318 12.84 4.45 10.13
N ALA A 319 13.45 5.36 10.89
CA ALA A 319 14.63 5.03 11.71
C ALA A 319 14.30 3.94 12.74
N ARG A 320 13.19 4.09 13.45
CA ARG A 320 12.79 3.18 14.53
C ARG A 320 12.53 1.76 14.05
N VAL A 321 11.89 1.59 12.89
CA VAL A 321 11.60 0.27 12.30
C VAL A 321 12.89 -0.55 12.08
N PHE A 322 13.98 0.11 11.71
CA PHE A 322 15.26 -0.56 11.44
C PHE A 322 16.26 -0.47 12.59
N GLY A 323 15.87 0.04 13.77
CA GLY A 323 16.74 0.18 14.92
C GLY A 323 17.92 1.13 14.67
N LEU A 324 17.66 2.23 13.97
CA LEU A 324 18.61 3.27 13.58
C LEU A 324 18.55 4.45 14.55
N ASP A 325 19.64 5.18 14.70
CA ASP A 325 19.68 6.42 15.45
C ASP A 325 19.01 7.56 14.68
N PHE A 326 18.52 8.56 15.40
CA PHE A 326 17.76 9.65 14.80
C PHE A 326 18.08 10.99 15.44
N ILE A 327 18.38 11.99 14.61
CA ILE A 327 18.55 13.40 15.03
C ILE A 327 17.47 14.23 14.32
N PRO A 328 16.53 14.87 15.05
CA PRO A 328 15.46 15.63 14.45
C PRO A 328 16.00 16.89 13.75
N LEU A 329 15.47 17.20 12.56
CA LEU A 329 15.76 18.41 11.79
C LEU A 329 14.53 19.32 11.67
N ALA A 330 13.35 18.73 11.47
CA ALA A 330 12.12 19.46 11.24
C ALA A 330 10.89 18.67 11.74
N SER A 331 9.84 19.41 12.08
CA SER A 331 8.48 18.88 12.20
C SER A 331 7.71 19.27 10.94
N GLU A 332 7.13 18.29 10.27
CA GLU A 332 6.40 18.47 9.02
C GLU A 332 4.98 17.95 9.13
N ARG A 333 4.04 18.66 8.52
CA ARG A 333 2.65 18.20 8.47
C ARG A 333 2.42 17.39 7.22
N TYR A 334 1.91 16.16 7.41
CA TYR A 334 1.45 15.31 6.33
C TYR A 334 -0.06 15.44 6.18
N ASP A 335 -0.48 15.88 5.01
CA ASP A 335 -1.88 16.09 4.68
C ASP A 335 -2.33 15.17 3.55
N LEU A 336 -3.63 14.86 3.54
CA LEU A 336 -4.32 14.13 2.49
C LEU A 336 -5.12 15.13 1.64
N ALA A 337 -4.74 15.30 0.39
CA ALA A 337 -5.48 16.05 -0.60
C ALA A 337 -6.44 15.12 -1.35
N ILE A 338 -7.71 15.52 -1.46
CA ILE A 338 -8.80 14.70 -2.02
C ILE A 338 -9.59 15.56 -2.99
N ARG A 339 -9.88 15.08 -4.20
CA ARG A 339 -10.76 15.80 -5.12
C ARG A 339 -12.15 15.91 -4.52
N ARG A 340 -12.78 17.07 -4.57
CA ARG A 340 -14.10 17.28 -3.95
C ARG A 340 -15.16 16.31 -4.42
N GLN A 341 -15.13 15.92 -5.69
CA GLN A 341 -16.06 14.93 -6.25
C GLN A 341 -15.93 13.54 -5.61
N HIS A 342 -14.81 13.24 -4.94
CA HIS A 342 -14.63 11.96 -4.26
C HIS A 342 -14.98 12.04 -2.76
N LEU A 343 -15.30 13.22 -2.21
CA LEU A 343 -15.61 13.33 -0.79
C LEU A 343 -16.82 12.49 -0.38
N ASP A 344 -17.85 12.41 -1.22
CA ASP A 344 -19.06 11.65 -0.94
C ASP A 344 -18.93 10.16 -1.33
N TYR A 345 -17.77 9.73 -1.84
CA TYR A 345 -17.52 8.34 -2.15
C TYR A 345 -17.39 7.54 -0.85
N PRO A 346 -18.25 6.50 -0.60
CA PRO A 346 -18.30 5.81 0.69
C PRO A 346 -16.96 5.29 1.20
N PRO A 347 -16.09 4.68 0.37
CA PRO A 347 -14.74 4.31 0.81
C PRO A 347 -13.89 5.49 1.30
N VAL A 348 -13.98 6.66 0.67
CA VAL A 348 -13.27 7.87 1.11
C VAL A 348 -13.82 8.38 2.44
N GLN A 349 -15.14 8.33 2.65
CA GLN A 349 -15.74 8.65 3.95
C GLN A 349 -15.23 7.70 5.04
N THR A 350 -15.14 6.41 4.77
CA THR A 350 -14.57 5.42 5.70
C THR A 350 -13.12 5.74 6.07
N LEU A 351 -12.31 6.20 5.11
CA LEU A 351 -10.95 6.67 5.36
C LEU A 351 -10.97 7.91 6.29
N LEU A 352 -11.78 8.90 5.99
CA LEU A 352 -11.89 10.14 6.78
C LEU A 352 -12.36 9.85 8.22
N ASP A 353 -13.35 8.98 8.39
CA ASP A 353 -13.82 8.55 9.71
C ASP A 353 -12.72 7.83 10.49
N THR A 354 -11.90 7.05 9.79
CA THR A 354 -10.78 6.34 10.43
C THR A 354 -9.77 7.28 11.05
N LEU A 355 -9.50 8.44 10.44
CA LEU A 355 -8.60 9.46 11.01
C LEU A 355 -9.07 9.98 12.38
N ASN A 356 -10.35 9.91 12.66
CA ASN A 356 -10.96 10.34 13.92
C ASN A 356 -10.99 9.24 15.00
N ARG A 357 -10.64 7.99 14.66
CA ARG A 357 -10.67 6.87 15.62
C ARG A 357 -9.49 6.92 16.58
N ALA A 358 -9.77 6.88 17.88
CA ALA A 358 -8.73 6.88 18.92
C ALA A 358 -7.74 5.69 18.78
N SER A 359 -8.23 4.52 18.32
CA SER A 359 -7.38 3.35 18.11
C SER A 359 -6.36 3.58 16.99
N PHE A 360 -6.77 4.21 15.89
CA PHE A 360 -5.88 4.59 14.80
C PHE A 360 -4.80 5.57 15.27
N ARG A 361 -5.21 6.64 15.95
CA ARG A 361 -4.30 7.69 16.45
C ARG A 361 -3.25 7.10 17.39
N ARG A 362 -3.67 6.33 18.41
CA ARG A 362 -2.74 5.68 19.34
C ARG A 362 -1.76 4.75 18.65
N GLU A 363 -2.22 4.00 17.64
CA GLU A 363 -1.34 3.10 16.91
C GLU A 363 -0.33 3.87 16.06
N LEU A 364 -0.75 4.93 15.37
CA LEU A 364 0.14 5.76 14.56
C LEU A 364 1.20 6.46 15.44
N GLU A 365 0.81 7.03 16.57
CA GLU A 365 1.72 7.63 17.55
C GLU A 365 2.71 6.60 18.12
N GLY A 366 2.27 5.35 18.28
CA GLY A 366 3.10 4.24 18.72
C GLY A 366 4.27 3.90 17.80
N LEU A 367 4.22 4.28 16.51
CA LEU A 367 5.36 4.17 15.60
C LEU A 367 6.50 5.11 15.97
N GLY A 368 6.21 6.19 16.72
CA GLY A 368 7.13 7.22 17.16
C GLY A 368 7.31 8.35 16.16
N GLY A 369 7.35 9.57 16.68
CA GLY A 369 7.54 10.78 15.88
C GLY A 369 6.29 11.27 15.15
N TYR A 370 5.10 10.74 15.46
CA TYR A 370 3.82 11.23 14.97
C TYR A 370 3.05 11.95 16.08
N ASP A 371 2.47 13.10 15.75
CA ASP A 371 1.45 13.80 16.51
C ASP A 371 0.15 13.79 15.70
N THR A 372 -0.87 13.13 16.23
CA THR A 372 -2.18 12.98 15.59
C THR A 372 -3.24 13.94 16.14
N SER A 373 -2.85 14.92 16.95
CA SER A 373 -3.79 15.87 17.59
C SER A 373 -4.71 16.58 16.59
N ALA A 374 -4.20 16.87 15.39
CA ALA A 374 -4.94 17.48 14.29
C ALA A 374 -5.46 16.46 13.24
N ALA A 375 -5.33 15.16 13.47
CA ALA A 375 -5.79 14.13 12.51
C ALA A 375 -7.29 14.28 12.21
N GLY A 376 -7.67 14.19 10.94
CA GLY A 376 -9.05 14.39 10.49
C GLY A 376 -9.50 15.85 10.40
N ARG A 377 -8.69 16.81 10.84
CA ARG A 377 -9.02 18.24 10.72
C ARG A 377 -8.97 18.66 9.25
N ARG A 378 -10.06 19.23 8.77
CA ARG A 378 -10.12 19.83 7.43
C ARG A 378 -9.42 21.19 7.42
N LEU A 379 -8.54 21.38 6.44
CA LEU A 379 -7.72 22.58 6.27
C LEU A 379 -8.18 23.41 5.05
N LEU A 380 -8.86 22.76 4.09
CA LEU A 380 -9.40 23.37 2.86
C LEU A 380 -10.70 22.67 2.42
#